data_53cf9a12aa8e2fda10628b1382b82e32
#
_entry.id   53cf9a12aa8e2fda10628b1382b82e32
#
_cell.length_a   1.000
_cell.length_b   1.000
_cell.length_c   1.000
_cell.angle_alpha   90.00
_cell.angle_beta   90.00
_cell.angle_gamma   90.00
#
_symmetry.space_group_name_H-M   'P 1'
#
loop_
_entity.id
_entity.type
_entity.pdbx_description
1 polymer ?
#
loop_
_entity_poly.entity_id
_entity_poly.type
_entity_poly.pdbx_seq_one_letter_code
_entity_poly.pdbx_strand_id
1 'polypeptide(L)'
;MPTTFTPLQDLAQSLHDCDRCKLSKLGRKQVVFGVGNPHAAIMFVGEAPGYHEDQQGEPFVGAAGKLLNDLLQSAGLSRSDIYIANVIKCRPPNNRDPEQDEVETCKPFLMQQIAAISPQLVCSLGNWATQTLLERKVGITKVRGQIFPLKDFVLFPLLHPAAALHQGNLLQPLREDFKKLKAYIDQHSSPQSSAGNTTVALPRPLQGDTSSQQIQMDLFAS
;
A
#
# COMPACT_ATOMS: atom_id res chain seq x y z
N MET A 1 -30.03 1.45 18.92
CA MET A 1 -29.66 0.28 18.12
C MET A 1 -28.13 0.16 18.22
N PRO A 2 -27.54 -1.01 18.50
CA PRO A 2 -26.08 -1.14 18.49
C PRO A 2 -25.57 -0.89 17.06
N THR A 3 -24.69 0.07 16.90
CA THR A 3 -23.97 0.31 15.64
C THR A 3 -23.04 -0.87 15.42
N THR A 4 -23.36 -1.74 14.49
CA THR A 4 -22.47 -2.84 14.08
C THR A 4 -21.35 -2.21 13.24
N PHE A 5 -20.17 -2.00 13.86
CA PHE A 5 -18.98 -1.55 13.14
C PHE A 5 -18.47 -2.69 12.23
N THR A 6 -17.85 -2.30 11.13
CA THR A 6 -17.10 -3.24 10.29
C THR A 6 -15.75 -3.57 10.94
N PRO A 7 -15.11 -4.71 10.65
CA PRO A 7 -13.78 -5.04 11.18
C PRO A 7 -12.74 -3.93 10.95
N LEU A 8 -12.83 -3.20 9.84
CA LEU A 8 -11.93 -2.08 9.52
C LEU A 8 -12.21 -0.86 10.42
N GLN A 9 -13.47 -0.59 10.75
CA GLN A 9 -13.86 0.50 11.66
C GLN A 9 -13.46 0.19 13.10
N ASP A 10 -13.66 -1.05 13.57
CA ASP A 10 -13.22 -1.50 14.89
C ASP A 10 -11.70 -1.37 15.05
N LEU A 11 -10.95 -1.75 14.01
CA LEU A 11 -9.50 -1.60 13.97
C LEU A 11 -9.09 -0.12 14.03
N ALA A 12 -9.75 0.76 13.27
CA ALA A 12 -9.48 2.19 13.28
C ALA A 12 -9.70 2.79 14.67
N GLN A 13 -10.82 2.43 15.32
CA GLN A 13 -11.13 2.90 16.66
C GLN A 13 -10.12 2.40 17.69
N SER A 14 -9.66 1.15 17.58
CA SER A 14 -8.64 0.56 18.48
C SER A 14 -7.28 1.23 18.37
N LEU A 15 -7.01 1.96 17.28
CA LEU A 15 -5.76 2.64 17.01
C LEU A 15 -5.83 4.16 17.22
N HIS A 16 -7.00 4.72 17.52
CA HIS A 16 -7.18 6.17 17.63
C HIS A 16 -6.14 6.82 18.58
N ASP A 17 -5.98 6.27 19.77
CA ASP A 17 -5.04 6.75 20.78
C ASP A 17 -3.88 5.75 21.00
N CYS A 18 -3.46 5.05 19.95
CA CYS A 18 -2.46 4.01 20.03
C CYS A 18 -1.16 4.49 20.69
N ASP A 19 -0.72 3.81 21.74
CA ASP A 19 0.51 4.09 22.50
C ASP A 19 1.54 2.95 22.48
N ARG A 20 1.38 1.99 21.58
CA ARG A 20 2.12 0.71 21.55
C ARG A 20 3.59 0.85 21.17
N CYS A 21 4.03 1.97 20.59
CA CYS A 21 5.43 2.23 20.26
C CYS A 21 5.85 3.65 20.64
N LYS A 22 7.14 3.90 20.62
CA LYS A 22 7.75 5.19 21.02
C LYS A 22 7.24 6.39 20.22
N LEU A 23 6.74 6.21 18.98
CA LEU A 23 6.22 7.30 18.15
C LEU A 23 5.02 8.00 18.80
N SER A 24 4.28 7.35 19.68
CA SER A 24 3.19 7.97 20.44
C SER A 24 3.67 9.10 21.36
N LYS A 25 4.93 9.06 21.78
CA LYS A 25 5.57 10.01 22.71
C LYS A 25 6.53 10.98 22.01
N LEU A 26 6.78 10.81 20.72
CA LEU A 26 7.77 11.58 19.96
C LEU A 26 7.18 12.72 19.13
N GLY A 27 5.97 13.21 19.51
CA GLY A 27 5.40 14.43 18.94
C GLY A 27 4.55 14.24 17.70
N ARG A 28 4.04 13.02 17.42
CA ARG A 28 2.97 12.86 16.44
C ARG A 28 1.74 13.65 16.90
N LYS A 29 0.96 14.20 15.98
CA LYS A 29 -0.30 14.86 16.27
C LYS A 29 -1.44 13.85 16.39
N GLN A 30 -1.51 12.91 15.46
CA GLN A 30 -2.55 11.88 15.43
C GLN A 30 -2.09 10.61 14.70
N VAL A 31 -2.89 9.56 14.80
CA VAL A 31 -2.72 8.34 14.01
C VAL A 31 -3.29 8.56 12.61
N VAL A 32 -2.52 8.26 11.59
CA VAL A 32 -2.94 8.26 10.18
C VAL A 32 -3.29 6.84 9.79
N PHE A 33 -4.55 6.47 10.00
CA PHE A 33 -5.00 5.08 9.84
C PHE A 33 -4.93 4.61 8.38
N GLY A 34 -5.48 5.38 7.48
CA GLY A 34 -5.67 5.08 6.06
C GLY A 34 -7.01 5.61 5.59
N VAL A 35 -7.19 5.71 4.27
CA VAL A 35 -8.40 6.28 3.66
C VAL A 35 -8.70 5.64 2.31
N GLY A 36 -9.95 5.58 1.94
CA GLY A 36 -10.42 5.10 0.64
C GLY A 36 -11.58 4.14 0.74
N ASN A 37 -11.82 3.40 -0.33
CA ASN A 37 -12.90 2.42 -0.40
C ASN A 37 -12.59 1.21 0.49
N PRO A 38 -13.40 0.89 1.51
CA PRO A 38 -13.18 -0.28 2.38
C PRO A 38 -13.33 -1.63 1.65
N HIS A 39 -13.83 -1.62 0.42
CA HIS A 39 -13.96 -2.78 -0.47
C HIS A 39 -13.09 -2.65 -1.73
N ALA A 40 -12.01 -1.88 -1.65
CA ALA A 40 -11.13 -1.63 -2.77
C ALA A 40 -10.47 -2.92 -3.28
N ALA A 41 -10.52 -3.16 -4.58
CA ALA A 41 -9.76 -4.23 -5.22
C ALA A 41 -8.25 -3.93 -5.25
N ILE A 42 -7.87 -2.65 -5.13
CA ILE A 42 -6.49 -2.17 -5.19
C ILE A 42 -6.18 -1.36 -3.94
N MET A 43 -5.09 -1.71 -3.26
CA MET A 43 -4.61 -0.97 -2.09
C MET A 43 -3.20 -0.43 -2.35
N PHE A 44 -2.94 0.82 -1.98
CA PHE A 44 -1.60 1.40 -1.99
C PHE A 44 -1.05 1.47 -0.57
N VAL A 45 0.19 1.05 -0.40
CA VAL A 45 0.86 1.03 0.90
C VAL A 45 2.17 1.80 0.82
N GLY A 46 2.22 2.95 1.50
CA GLY A 46 3.44 3.74 1.69
C GLY A 46 4.20 3.35 2.95
N GLU A 47 5.19 4.15 3.28
CA GLU A 47 6.10 3.93 4.42
C GLU A 47 5.53 4.46 5.72
N ALA A 48 5.36 5.76 5.83
CA ALA A 48 4.99 6.50 7.02
C ALA A 48 4.27 7.80 6.68
N PRO A 49 3.47 8.37 7.61
CA PRO A 49 2.94 9.72 7.47
C PRO A 49 4.06 10.77 7.50
N GLY A 50 3.95 11.78 6.63
CA GLY A 50 4.74 13.00 6.70
C GLY A 50 4.06 14.08 7.55
N TYR A 51 4.59 15.32 7.50
CA TYR A 51 4.06 16.44 8.28
C TYR A 51 2.60 16.78 7.95
N HIS A 52 2.25 16.85 6.68
CA HIS A 52 0.89 17.23 6.26
C HIS A 52 -0.12 16.13 6.61
N GLU A 53 0.27 14.88 6.46
CA GLU A 53 -0.52 13.71 6.81
C GLU A 53 -0.81 13.66 8.32
N ASP A 54 0.21 13.92 9.13
CA ASP A 54 0.08 13.98 10.59
C ASP A 54 -0.85 15.11 11.05
N GLN A 55 -0.88 16.26 10.31
CA GLN A 55 -1.79 17.37 10.60
C GLN A 55 -3.24 17.07 10.22
N GLN A 56 -3.47 16.35 9.10
CA GLN A 56 -4.80 16.14 8.53
C GLN A 56 -5.42 14.78 8.89
N GLY A 57 -4.60 13.81 9.33
CA GLY A 57 -5.07 12.45 9.65
C GLY A 57 -5.25 11.56 8.43
N GLU A 58 -4.88 12.01 7.22
CA GLU A 58 -5.04 11.27 5.98
C GLU A 58 -3.69 11.02 5.29
N PRO A 59 -3.47 9.82 4.70
CA PRO A 59 -2.24 9.51 3.99
C PRO A 59 -2.17 10.22 2.63
N PHE A 60 -0.96 10.59 2.22
CA PHE A 60 -0.68 11.16 0.91
C PHE A 60 -1.49 12.42 0.57
N VAL A 61 -1.49 13.41 1.45
CA VAL A 61 -2.11 14.73 1.25
C VAL A 61 -1.09 15.81 0.90
N GLY A 62 0.20 15.59 1.16
CA GLY A 62 1.30 16.51 0.80
C GLY A 62 1.71 16.43 -0.67
N ALA A 63 2.91 16.95 -1.00
CA ALA A 63 3.44 17.00 -2.37
C ALA A 63 3.56 15.60 -3.02
N ALA A 64 4.01 14.59 -2.25
CA ALA A 64 4.07 13.21 -2.71
C ALA A 64 2.68 12.65 -3.04
N GLY A 65 1.66 13.05 -2.27
CA GLY A 65 0.27 12.68 -2.50
C GLY A 65 -0.31 13.31 -3.78
N LYS A 66 0.05 14.57 -4.08
CA LYS A 66 -0.35 15.22 -5.35
C LYS A 66 0.22 14.47 -6.55
N LEU A 67 1.52 14.13 -6.50
CA LEU A 67 2.15 13.34 -7.55
C LEU A 67 1.49 11.94 -7.66
N LEU A 68 1.16 11.29 -6.53
CA LEU A 68 0.45 10.01 -6.55
C LEU A 68 -0.92 10.15 -7.23
N ASN A 69 -1.68 11.23 -6.98
CA ASN A 69 -2.96 11.47 -7.64
C ASN A 69 -2.82 11.57 -9.17
N ASP A 70 -1.83 12.33 -9.65
CA ASP A 70 -1.56 12.48 -11.09
C ASP A 70 -1.21 11.11 -11.72
N LEU A 71 -0.44 10.29 -11.01
CA LEU A 71 -0.06 8.95 -11.46
C LEU A 71 -1.25 7.99 -11.46
N LEU A 72 -2.10 8.02 -10.43
CA LEU A 72 -3.34 7.26 -10.37
C LEU A 72 -4.24 7.61 -11.54
N GLN A 73 -4.46 8.90 -11.80
CA GLN A 73 -5.25 9.36 -12.93
C GLN A 73 -4.70 8.86 -14.27
N SER A 74 -3.36 8.85 -14.44
CA SER A 74 -2.72 8.32 -15.64
C SER A 74 -2.92 6.82 -15.83
N ALA A 75 -3.17 6.08 -14.74
CA ALA A 75 -3.51 4.67 -14.75
C ALA A 75 -5.03 4.40 -14.83
N GLY A 76 -5.86 5.45 -14.94
CA GLY A 76 -7.32 5.34 -14.98
C GLY A 76 -7.95 5.04 -13.61
N LEU A 77 -7.24 5.35 -12.51
CA LEU A 77 -7.71 5.15 -11.15
C LEU A 77 -8.02 6.50 -10.48
N SER A 78 -8.98 6.50 -9.57
CA SER A 78 -9.24 7.62 -8.66
C SER A 78 -8.99 7.21 -7.20
N ARG A 79 -8.85 8.18 -6.30
CA ARG A 79 -8.71 7.87 -4.86
C ARG A 79 -9.95 7.18 -4.28
N SER A 80 -11.12 7.39 -4.85
CA SER A 80 -12.36 6.74 -4.43
C SER A 80 -12.41 5.25 -4.78
N ASP A 81 -11.61 4.79 -5.75
CA ASP A 81 -11.62 3.40 -6.20
C ASP A 81 -10.64 2.52 -5.41
N ILE A 82 -9.71 3.14 -4.72
CA ILE A 82 -8.60 2.47 -4.04
C ILE A 82 -8.65 2.71 -2.52
N TYR A 83 -7.84 1.95 -1.77
CA TYR A 83 -7.53 2.25 -0.38
C TYR A 83 -6.04 2.60 -0.24
N ILE A 84 -5.73 3.61 0.56
CA ILE A 84 -4.35 4.05 0.79
C ILE A 84 -4.03 3.98 2.27
N ALA A 85 -2.91 3.36 2.62
CA ALA A 85 -2.38 3.32 3.98
C ALA A 85 -0.84 3.39 3.97
N ASN A 86 -0.23 3.36 5.15
CA ASN A 86 1.22 3.25 5.34
C ASN A 86 1.55 2.03 6.20
N VAL A 87 2.80 1.58 6.16
CA VAL A 87 3.33 0.54 7.06
C VAL A 87 3.16 0.98 8.51
N ILE A 88 3.70 2.14 8.87
CA ILE A 88 3.48 2.73 10.19
C ILE A 88 2.43 3.85 10.13
N LYS A 89 1.66 3.98 11.23
CA LYS A 89 0.50 4.89 11.30
C LYS A 89 0.81 6.23 11.95
N CYS A 90 2.01 6.40 12.46
CA CYS A 90 2.45 7.59 13.18
C CYS A 90 3.66 8.20 12.48
N ARG A 91 3.73 9.53 12.46
CA ARG A 91 4.84 10.27 11.86
C ARG A 91 6.10 10.12 12.69
N PRO A 92 7.24 9.68 12.13
CA PRO A 92 8.53 9.74 12.80
C PRO A 92 9.03 11.19 12.93
N PRO A 93 9.81 11.53 13.96
CA PRO A 93 10.42 12.85 14.11
C PRO A 93 11.20 13.27 12.87
N ASN A 94 11.02 14.51 12.42
CA ASN A 94 11.68 15.08 11.23
C ASN A 94 11.48 14.28 9.93
N ASN A 95 10.43 13.45 9.85
CA ASN A 95 10.15 12.53 8.74
C ASN A 95 11.34 11.59 8.45
N ARG A 96 12.06 11.14 9.48
CA ARG A 96 13.10 10.12 9.29
C ARG A 96 12.48 8.79 8.86
N ASP A 97 13.30 7.91 8.33
CA ASP A 97 12.88 6.53 8.08
C ASP A 97 12.35 5.86 9.35
N PRO A 98 11.40 4.94 9.23
CA PRO A 98 10.97 4.11 10.36
C PRO A 98 12.12 3.29 10.94
N GLU A 99 12.09 3.08 12.24
CA GLU A 99 12.97 2.10 12.87
C GLU A 99 12.32 0.72 12.87
N GLN A 100 13.15 -0.33 12.97
CA GLN A 100 12.67 -1.70 12.84
C GLN A 100 11.61 -2.07 13.87
N ASP A 101 11.77 -1.64 15.13
CA ASP A 101 10.81 -1.86 16.22
C ASP A 101 9.46 -1.14 15.98
N GLU A 102 9.50 0.03 15.32
CA GLU A 102 8.29 0.78 14.94
C GLU A 102 7.50 0.03 13.86
N VAL A 103 8.23 -0.51 12.88
CA VAL A 103 7.64 -1.35 11.81
C VAL A 103 7.07 -2.64 12.39
N GLU A 104 7.82 -3.37 13.21
CA GLU A 104 7.39 -4.62 13.83
C GLU A 104 6.13 -4.44 14.68
N THR A 105 6.08 -3.34 15.45
CA THR A 105 4.90 -3.01 16.26
C THR A 105 3.68 -2.66 15.40
N CYS A 106 3.87 -1.99 14.26
CA CYS A 106 2.77 -1.45 13.46
C CYS A 106 2.33 -2.37 12.32
N LYS A 107 3.22 -3.23 11.79
CA LYS A 107 2.92 -4.20 10.71
C LYS A 107 1.68 -5.05 10.96
N PRO A 108 1.42 -5.60 12.18
CA PRO A 108 0.22 -6.39 12.42
C PRO A 108 -1.09 -5.66 12.08
N PHE A 109 -1.14 -4.34 12.29
CA PHE A 109 -2.33 -3.53 11.98
C PHE A 109 -2.48 -3.31 10.47
N LEU A 110 -1.38 -3.13 9.73
CA LEU A 110 -1.41 -3.12 8.27
C LEU A 110 -1.94 -4.45 7.72
N MET A 111 -1.48 -5.58 8.26
CA MET A 111 -1.95 -6.90 7.81
C MET A 111 -3.44 -7.12 8.13
N GLN A 112 -3.93 -6.62 9.27
CA GLN A 112 -5.35 -6.62 9.59
C GLN A 112 -6.17 -5.74 8.65
N GLN A 113 -5.65 -4.57 8.23
CA GLN A 113 -6.30 -3.74 7.21
C GLN A 113 -6.39 -4.47 5.87
N ILE A 114 -5.29 -5.10 5.43
CA ILE A 114 -5.27 -5.89 4.19
C ILE A 114 -6.29 -7.03 4.27
N ALA A 115 -6.36 -7.75 5.39
CA ALA A 115 -7.32 -8.83 5.59
C ALA A 115 -8.77 -8.32 5.58
N ALA A 116 -9.05 -7.18 6.23
CA ALA A 116 -10.39 -6.60 6.30
C ALA A 116 -10.87 -6.04 4.95
N ILE A 117 -9.99 -5.43 4.15
CA ILE A 117 -10.27 -4.88 2.82
C ILE A 117 -10.28 -6.00 1.77
N SER A 118 -9.43 -7.01 1.95
CA SER A 118 -9.23 -8.14 1.03
C SER A 118 -8.95 -7.70 -0.42
N PRO A 119 -7.95 -6.81 -0.64
CA PRO A 119 -7.63 -6.33 -1.97
C PRO A 119 -7.01 -7.46 -2.80
N GLN A 120 -7.26 -7.46 -4.10
CA GLN A 120 -6.64 -8.40 -5.04
C GLN A 120 -5.21 -7.97 -5.41
N LEU A 121 -4.97 -6.65 -5.43
CA LEU A 121 -3.69 -6.06 -5.77
C LEU A 121 -3.25 -5.07 -4.69
N VAL A 122 -2.04 -5.24 -4.17
CA VAL A 122 -1.40 -4.30 -3.26
C VAL A 122 -0.20 -3.66 -3.96
N CYS A 123 -0.21 -2.34 -4.11
CA CYS A 123 0.88 -1.56 -4.66
C CYS A 123 1.73 -1.00 -3.52
N SER A 124 2.95 -1.51 -3.32
CA SER A 124 3.87 -0.96 -2.32
C SER A 124 4.67 0.21 -2.88
N LEU A 125 4.79 1.29 -2.11
CA LEU A 125 5.50 2.51 -2.48
C LEU A 125 6.82 2.62 -1.69
N GLY A 126 7.95 2.37 -2.36
CA GLY A 126 9.29 2.48 -1.78
C GLY A 126 9.80 1.20 -1.09
N ASN A 127 10.98 1.30 -0.51
CA ASN A 127 11.69 0.17 0.09
C ASN A 127 10.95 -0.43 1.29
N TRP A 128 10.58 0.40 2.27
CA TRP A 128 10.00 -0.05 3.53
C TRP A 128 8.69 -0.83 3.32
N ALA A 129 7.77 -0.29 2.53
CA ALA A 129 6.52 -0.98 2.22
C ALA A 129 6.77 -2.31 1.47
N THR A 130 7.67 -2.28 0.48
CA THR A 130 8.02 -3.48 -0.31
C THR A 130 8.65 -4.56 0.55
N GLN A 131 9.65 -4.21 1.37
CA GLN A 131 10.35 -5.16 2.25
C GLN A 131 9.43 -5.72 3.33
N THR A 132 8.56 -4.88 3.90
CA THR A 132 7.58 -5.29 4.91
C THR A 132 6.60 -6.32 4.37
N LEU A 133 6.10 -6.12 3.14
CA LEU A 133 5.11 -7.01 2.52
C LEU A 133 5.74 -8.26 1.89
N LEU A 134 6.98 -8.18 1.39
CA LEU A 134 7.73 -9.34 0.90
C LEU A 134 8.41 -10.14 2.02
N GLU A 135 8.47 -9.58 3.23
CA GLU A 135 9.18 -10.17 4.39
C GLU A 135 10.66 -10.49 4.12
N ARG A 136 11.29 -9.72 3.24
CA ARG A 136 12.70 -9.88 2.89
C ARG A 136 13.37 -8.55 2.55
N LYS A 137 14.68 -8.47 2.79
CA LYS A 137 15.50 -7.32 2.38
C LYS A 137 15.69 -7.34 0.86
N VAL A 138 15.23 -6.29 0.19
CA VAL A 138 15.35 -6.12 -1.27
C VAL A 138 15.39 -4.62 -1.61
N GLY A 139 16.19 -4.25 -2.61
CA GLY A 139 16.19 -2.88 -3.11
C GLY A 139 15.04 -2.66 -4.09
N ILE A 140 14.26 -1.59 -3.90
CA ILE A 140 13.11 -1.27 -4.75
C ILE A 140 13.49 -1.16 -6.22
N THR A 141 14.67 -0.67 -6.54
CA THR A 141 15.16 -0.53 -7.91
C THR A 141 15.29 -1.85 -8.66
N LYS A 142 15.45 -2.97 -7.93
CA LYS A 142 15.56 -4.32 -8.50
C LYS A 142 14.21 -4.97 -8.76
N VAL A 143 13.17 -4.57 -8.02
CA VAL A 143 11.87 -5.28 -8.02
C VAL A 143 10.70 -4.40 -8.49
N ARG A 144 10.92 -3.09 -8.70
CA ARG A 144 9.87 -2.18 -9.15
C ARG A 144 9.24 -2.62 -10.47
N GLY A 145 7.93 -2.46 -10.58
CA GLY A 145 7.18 -2.79 -11.79
C GLY A 145 7.13 -4.28 -12.12
N GLN A 146 7.46 -5.16 -11.17
CA GLN A 146 7.31 -6.61 -11.26
C GLN A 146 6.10 -7.08 -10.45
N ILE A 147 5.65 -8.30 -10.71
CA ILE A 147 4.49 -8.91 -10.08
C ILE A 147 4.95 -10.01 -9.13
N PHE A 148 4.49 -9.97 -7.89
CA PHE A 148 4.78 -10.98 -6.87
C PHE A 148 3.46 -11.57 -6.35
N PRO A 149 3.04 -12.76 -6.82
CA PRO A 149 1.92 -13.47 -6.24
C PRO A 149 2.23 -13.85 -4.79
N LEU A 150 1.43 -13.37 -3.84
CA LEU A 150 1.47 -13.76 -2.44
C LEU A 150 0.21 -14.57 -2.11
N LYS A 151 0.16 -15.14 -0.91
CA LYS A 151 -0.94 -16.02 -0.50
C LYS A 151 -2.32 -15.37 -0.64
N ASP A 152 -2.44 -14.11 -0.22
CA ASP A 152 -3.75 -13.45 -0.08
C ASP A 152 -3.98 -12.31 -1.09
N PHE A 153 -2.93 -11.87 -1.79
CA PHE A 153 -2.98 -10.79 -2.78
C PHE A 153 -1.78 -10.85 -3.73
N VAL A 154 -1.86 -10.11 -4.82
CA VAL A 154 -0.70 -9.86 -5.70
C VAL A 154 -0.02 -8.57 -5.25
N LEU A 155 1.32 -8.59 -5.06
CA LEU A 155 2.09 -7.40 -4.75
C LEU A 155 2.72 -6.80 -6.01
N PHE A 156 2.62 -5.48 -6.15
CA PHE A 156 3.21 -4.69 -7.23
C PHE A 156 4.09 -3.57 -6.64
N PRO A 157 5.41 -3.76 -6.54
CA PRO A 157 6.32 -2.74 -6.01
C PRO A 157 6.50 -1.56 -6.95
N LEU A 158 6.47 -0.35 -6.39
CA LEU A 158 6.65 0.94 -7.08
C LEU A 158 7.68 1.79 -6.35
N LEU A 159 8.34 2.70 -7.07
CA LEU A 159 9.12 3.76 -6.42
C LEU A 159 8.22 4.63 -5.56
N HIS A 160 8.77 5.18 -4.47
CA HIS A 160 8.01 6.11 -3.64
C HIS A 160 7.89 7.47 -4.36
N PRO A 161 6.69 8.09 -4.44
CA PRO A 161 6.53 9.39 -5.09
C PRO A 161 7.44 10.48 -4.51
N ALA A 162 7.67 10.50 -3.20
CA ALA A 162 8.58 11.44 -2.57
C ALA A 162 10.01 11.32 -3.11
N ALA A 163 10.51 10.11 -3.41
CA ALA A 163 11.84 9.92 -3.97
C ALA A 163 11.94 10.57 -5.37
N ALA A 164 10.89 10.51 -6.18
CA ALA A 164 10.84 11.14 -7.50
C ALA A 164 10.78 12.68 -7.43
N LEU A 165 10.24 13.25 -6.34
CA LEU A 165 10.27 14.69 -6.09
C LEU A 165 11.66 15.19 -5.70
N HIS A 166 12.43 14.39 -4.94
CA HIS A 166 13.79 14.73 -4.54
C HIS A 166 14.82 14.41 -5.62
N GLN A 167 14.58 13.40 -6.44
CA GLN A 167 15.46 12.92 -7.49
C GLN A 167 14.70 12.86 -8.82
N GLY A 168 14.72 13.94 -9.59
CA GLY A 168 13.92 14.09 -10.80
C GLY A 168 14.13 12.99 -11.86
N ASN A 169 15.30 12.33 -11.87
CA ASN A 169 15.59 11.18 -12.72
C ASN A 169 14.74 9.94 -12.40
N LEU A 170 14.09 9.88 -11.22
CA LEU A 170 13.20 8.79 -10.84
C LEU A 170 11.75 9.00 -11.31
N LEU A 171 11.39 10.19 -11.76
CA LEU A 171 10.02 10.48 -12.19
C LEU A 171 9.62 9.67 -13.43
N GLN A 172 10.49 9.61 -14.44
CA GLN A 172 10.20 8.84 -15.65
C GLN A 172 10.10 7.32 -15.35
N PRO A 173 11.04 6.70 -14.63
CA PRO A 173 10.88 5.33 -14.16
C PRO A 173 9.57 5.07 -13.39
N LEU A 174 9.15 5.98 -12.51
CA LEU A 174 7.90 5.86 -11.77
C LEU A 174 6.68 5.90 -12.71
N ARG A 175 6.66 6.80 -13.69
CA ARG A 175 5.60 6.85 -14.73
C ARG A 175 5.53 5.57 -15.55
N GLU A 176 6.67 4.98 -15.88
CA GLU A 176 6.73 3.69 -16.58
C GLU A 176 6.14 2.57 -15.75
N ASP A 177 6.39 2.55 -14.45
CA ASP A 177 5.79 1.57 -13.55
C ASP A 177 4.27 1.71 -13.48
N PHE A 178 3.74 2.94 -13.45
CA PHE A 178 2.29 3.16 -13.50
C PHE A 178 1.67 2.75 -14.84
N LYS A 179 2.39 2.86 -15.97
CA LYS A 179 1.94 2.29 -17.25
C LYS A 179 1.87 0.77 -17.20
N LYS A 180 2.87 0.10 -16.58
CA LYS A 180 2.84 -1.35 -16.37
C LYS A 180 1.70 -1.77 -15.44
N LEU A 181 1.48 -1.01 -14.37
CA LEU A 181 0.37 -1.21 -13.46
C LEU A 181 -0.96 -1.14 -14.19
N LYS A 182 -1.16 -0.10 -15.03
CA LYS A 182 -2.36 0.03 -15.85
C LYS A 182 -2.55 -1.17 -16.78
N ALA A 183 -1.51 -1.57 -17.49
CA ALA A 183 -1.58 -2.73 -18.39
C ALA A 183 -1.95 -4.01 -17.63
N TYR A 184 -1.39 -4.20 -16.42
CA TYR A 184 -1.75 -5.32 -15.57
C TYR A 184 -3.23 -5.29 -15.16
N ILE A 185 -3.72 -4.13 -14.72
CA ILE A 185 -5.12 -3.95 -14.34
C ILE A 185 -6.04 -4.23 -15.53
N ASP A 186 -5.76 -3.65 -16.70
CA ASP A 186 -6.57 -3.82 -17.92
C ASP A 186 -6.66 -5.31 -18.35
N GLN A 187 -5.58 -6.06 -18.20
CA GLN A 187 -5.53 -7.50 -18.54
C GLN A 187 -6.31 -8.37 -17.55
N HIS A 188 -6.46 -7.93 -16.28
CA HIS A 188 -7.07 -8.73 -15.22
C HIS A 188 -8.44 -8.18 -14.77
N SER A 189 -8.90 -7.08 -15.37
CA SER A 189 -10.27 -6.59 -15.20
C SER A 189 -11.20 -7.41 -16.10
N SER A 190 -11.98 -8.33 -15.51
CA SER A 190 -13.05 -9.00 -16.23
C SER A 190 -14.11 -7.99 -16.65
N PRO A 191 -14.66 -8.04 -17.90
CA PRO A 191 -15.78 -7.21 -18.28
C PRO A 191 -17.02 -7.63 -17.48
N GLN A 192 -17.31 -6.97 -16.38
CA GLN A 192 -18.61 -7.08 -15.74
C GLN A 192 -19.57 -6.09 -16.38
N SER A 193 -20.71 -6.63 -16.78
CA SER A 193 -21.85 -5.98 -17.42
C SER A 193 -22.15 -4.58 -16.86
N SER A 194 -22.38 -3.66 -17.77
CA SER A 194 -22.82 -2.29 -17.58
C SER A 194 -24.03 -2.17 -16.66
N ALA A 195 -23.82 -1.93 -15.37
CA ALA A 195 -24.77 -1.31 -14.46
C ALA A 195 -24.01 -0.74 -13.26
N GLY A 196 -23.67 0.55 -13.32
CA GLY A 196 -23.46 1.48 -12.21
C GLY A 196 -22.71 1.00 -10.96
N ASN A 197 -21.46 0.63 -11.08
CA ASN A 197 -20.35 0.75 -10.13
C ASN A 197 -19.17 -0.07 -10.68
N THR A 198 -18.10 0.59 -11.09
CA THR A 198 -16.93 -0.10 -11.64
C THR A 198 -16.13 -0.73 -10.50
N THR A 199 -16.53 -1.92 -10.07
CA THR A 199 -15.71 -2.74 -9.19
C THR A 199 -14.77 -3.57 -10.08
N VAL A 200 -13.48 -3.25 -10.07
CA VAL A 200 -12.45 -4.02 -10.79
C VAL A 200 -12.32 -5.38 -10.10
N ALA A 201 -12.79 -6.44 -10.73
CA ALA A 201 -12.60 -7.81 -10.26
C ALA A 201 -11.31 -8.36 -10.86
N LEU A 202 -10.25 -8.44 -10.04
CA LEU A 202 -8.98 -9.08 -10.39
C LEU A 202 -9.03 -10.58 -9.98
N PRO A 203 -8.29 -11.48 -10.63
CA PRO A 203 -8.27 -12.89 -10.24
C PRO A 203 -7.73 -13.05 -8.82
N ARG A 204 -8.40 -13.87 -8.01
CA ARG A 204 -7.88 -14.25 -6.70
C ARG A 204 -6.59 -15.05 -6.88
N PRO A 205 -5.60 -14.90 -5.98
CA PRO A 205 -4.44 -15.79 -5.94
C PRO A 205 -4.90 -17.24 -5.89
N LEU A 206 -4.30 -18.10 -6.69
CA LEU A 206 -4.62 -19.52 -6.73
C LEU A 206 -4.37 -20.13 -5.34
N GLN A 207 -5.40 -20.73 -4.75
CA GLN A 207 -5.24 -21.56 -3.55
C GLN A 207 -4.51 -22.84 -3.94
N GLY A 208 -3.27 -22.95 -3.51
CA GLY A 208 -2.54 -24.20 -3.31
C GLY A 208 -2.36 -25.10 -4.53
N ASP A 209 -1.39 -24.79 -5.37
CA ASP A 209 -0.71 -25.82 -6.14
C ASP A 209 0.78 -25.84 -5.73
N THR A 210 1.22 -26.95 -5.15
CA THR A 210 2.57 -27.15 -4.59
C THR A 210 3.69 -27.10 -5.64
N SER A 211 3.35 -27.05 -6.93
CA SER A 211 4.32 -26.92 -8.03
C SER A 211 4.93 -25.52 -8.17
N SER A 212 4.30 -24.49 -7.60
CA SER A 212 4.79 -23.10 -7.68
C SER A 212 5.97 -22.81 -6.73
N GLN A 213 6.18 -23.65 -5.72
CA GLN A 213 7.31 -23.48 -4.80
C GLN A 213 8.67 -23.83 -5.45
N GLN A 214 8.67 -24.73 -6.42
CA GLN A 214 9.91 -25.16 -7.11
C GLN A 214 10.44 -24.07 -8.06
N ILE A 215 9.52 -23.36 -8.76
CA ILE A 215 9.92 -22.27 -9.69
C ILE A 215 10.47 -21.06 -8.92
N GLN A 216 10.05 -20.86 -7.68
CA GLN A 216 10.52 -19.77 -6.85
C GLN A 216 11.91 -20.01 -6.27
N MET A 217 12.33 -21.27 -6.12
CA MET A 217 13.69 -21.64 -5.67
C MET A 217 14.74 -21.51 -6.78
N ASP A 218 14.40 -21.82 -8.04
CA ASP A 218 15.35 -21.81 -9.15
C ASP A 218 15.71 -20.41 -9.67
N LEU A 219 14.87 -19.40 -9.41
CA LEU A 219 15.13 -17.99 -9.78
C LEU A 219 16.12 -17.26 -8.85
N PHE A 220 16.52 -17.89 -7.73
CA PHE A 220 17.33 -17.24 -6.68
C PHE A 220 18.63 -17.97 -6.34
N ALA A 221 19.02 -18.99 -7.15
CA ALA A 221 20.26 -19.74 -6.98
C ALA A 221 21.43 -19.24 -7.85
N SER A 222 21.40 -17.94 -8.24
CA SER A 222 22.52 -17.31 -8.98
C SER A 222 22.91 -16.00 -8.35
#